data_80bda6f50357cfbc8bff88c3cd38315e
#
_entry.id   80bda6f50357cfbc8bff88c3cd38315e
#
_cell.length_a   1.000
_cell.length_b   1.000
_cell.length_c   1.000
_cell.angle_alpha   90.00
_cell.angle_beta   90.00
_cell.angle_gamma   90.00
#
_symmetry.space_group_name_H-M   'P 1'
#
loop_
_entity.id
_entity.type
_entity.pdbx_description
1 polymer ?
#
loop_
_entity_poly.entity_id
_entity_poly.type
_entity_poly.pdbx_seq_one_letter_code
_entity_poly.pdbx_strand_id
1 'polypeptide(L)'
;MKMEVEYLQFMWPMRHFLITCGDIDGKPNIIAVSFCMPVSKVPPLIACAVGSKTYSCELIQNTREFIVNVPSKQLKQEIYYCGYHSGYQVDKFKETGLTPQRARRVKAPIIDECVAHMECKLRQEMETGGKILFIGEVVDAYADKAIVKGERKIEYAQGDFPRKVYATRFT
;
A
#
# COMPACT_ATOMS: atom_id res chain seq x y z
N MET A 1 2.56 38.73 0.10
CA MET A 1 1.21 38.42 -0.43
C MET A 1 1.03 36.92 -0.42
N LYS A 2 -0.10 36.38 0.10
CA LYS A 2 -0.40 34.93 0.07
C LYS A 2 -1.40 34.68 -1.06
N MET A 3 -1.26 33.56 -1.75
CA MET A 3 -2.15 33.14 -2.85
C MET A 3 -2.86 31.84 -2.47
N GLU A 4 -4.04 31.64 -3.00
CA GLU A 4 -4.77 30.37 -2.87
C GLU A 4 -4.08 29.28 -3.67
N VAL A 5 -3.92 28.11 -3.08
CA VAL A 5 -3.36 26.92 -3.72
C VAL A 5 -4.10 25.68 -3.23
N GLU A 6 -4.06 24.61 -4.01
CA GLU A 6 -4.66 23.36 -3.60
C GLU A 6 -3.89 22.75 -2.42
N TYR A 7 -4.57 22.43 -1.31
CA TYR A 7 -3.97 21.97 -0.06
C TYR A 7 -3.12 20.67 -0.22
N LEU A 8 -3.50 19.80 -1.15
CA LEU A 8 -2.75 18.56 -1.40
C LEU A 8 -1.30 18.82 -1.84
N GLN A 9 -1.01 19.98 -2.45
CA GLN A 9 0.35 20.32 -2.85
C GLN A 9 1.30 20.39 -1.65
N PHE A 10 0.81 20.74 -0.48
CA PHE A 10 1.60 20.79 0.75
C PHE A 10 1.88 19.42 1.38
N MET A 11 1.14 18.39 0.96
CA MET A 11 1.30 17.03 1.45
C MET A 11 2.29 16.19 0.63
N TRP A 12 2.82 16.76 -0.45
CA TRP A 12 3.75 16.10 -1.35
C TRP A 12 5.22 16.40 -1.02
N PRO A 13 6.13 15.44 -1.26
CA PRO A 13 5.94 14.13 -1.87
C PRO A 13 5.46 13.08 -0.86
N MET A 14 4.50 12.24 -1.26
CA MET A 14 4.06 11.09 -0.49
C MET A 14 4.72 9.80 -0.99
N ARG A 15 4.92 8.85 -0.07
CA ARG A 15 5.38 7.51 -0.42
C ARG A 15 4.25 6.70 -1.05
N HIS A 16 4.58 5.85 -2.04
CA HIS A 16 3.68 4.83 -2.53
C HIS A 16 3.89 3.52 -1.79
N PHE A 17 2.79 2.85 -1.50
CA PHE A 17 2.74 1.48 -1.02
C PHE A 17 1.93 0.63 -2.01
N LEU A 18 2.23 -0.66 -2.10
CA LEU A 18 1.42 -1.64 -2.77
C LEU A 18 0.62 -2.40 -1.72
N ILE A 19 -0.70 -2.19 -1.70
CA ILE A 19 -1.59 -2.92 -0.79
C ILE A 19 -2.07 -4.18 -1.51
N THR A 20 -1.80 -5.33 -0.90
CA THR A 20 -2.35 -6.61 -1.34
C THR A 20 -3.50 -7.03 -0.44
N CYS A 21 -4.50 -7.65 -1.03
CA CYS A 21 -5.74 -8.08 -0.37
C CYS A 21 -6.36 -9.28 -1.11
N GLY A 22 -7.29 -9.95 -0.44
CA GLY A 22 -7.85 -11.21 -0.92
C GLY A 22 -6.99 -12.41 -0.53
N ASP A 23 -7.57 -13.60 -0.60
CA ASP A 23 -6.88 -14.86 -0.28
C ASP A 23 -5.94 -15.25 -1.42
N ILE A 24 -4.70 -15.66 -1.11
CA ILE A 24 -3.71 -16.12 -2.09
C ILE A 24 -4.20 -17.34 -2.89
N ASP A 25 -5.02 -18.19 -2.29
CA ASP A 25 -5.57 -19.38 -2.94
C ASP A 25 -6.82 -19.06 -3.79
N GLY A 26 -7.28 -17.81 -3.75
CA GLY A 26 -8.42 -17.30 -4.52
C GLY A 26 -7.99 -16.36 -5.64
N LYS A 27 -8.55 -15.15 -5.64
CA LYS A 27 -8.22 -14.08 -6.60
C LYS A 27 -7.68 -12.85 -5.84
N PRO A 28 -6.42 -12.86 -5.40
CA PRO A 28 -5.82 -11.71 -4.72
C PRO A 28 -5.67 -10.53 -5.68
N ASN A 29 -5.57 -9.33 -5.12
CA ASN A 29 -5.39 -8.12 -5.90
C ASN A 29 -4.34 -7.19 -5.28
N ILE A 30 -3.83 -6.26 -6.10
CA ILE A 30 -2.88 -5.22 -5.71
C ILE A 30 -3.48 -3.86 -6.02
N ILE A 31 -3.30 -2.89 -5.12
CA ILE A 31 -3.59 -1.49 -5.39
C ILE A 31 -2.45 -0.60 -4.89
N ALA A 32 -2.07 0.39 -5.70
CA ALA A 32 -1.12 1.41 -5.28
C ALA A 32 -1.82 2.49 -4.44
N VAL A 33 -1.33 2.72 -3.23
CA VAL A 33 -1.90 3.68 -2.28
C VAL A 33 -0.81 4.62 -1.77
N SER A 34 -1.08 5.94 -1.82
CA SER A 34 -0.22 6.95 -1.20
C SER A 34 -0.79 7.48 0.12
N PHE A 35 -2.11 7.38 0.31
CA PHE A 35 -2.77 7.79 1.55
C PHE A 35 -2.69 6.66 2.56
N CYS A 36 -1.47 6.46 3.11
CA CYS A 36 -1.18 5.43 4.08
C CYS A 36 -0.21 5.98 5.12
N MET A 37 -0.54 5.84 6.41
CA MET A 37 0.28 6.35 7.51
C MET A 37 0.09 5.55 8.80
N PRO A 38 1.09 5.52 9.71
CA PRO A 38 0.91 5.00 11.06
C PRO A 38 0.02 5.96 11.85
N VAL A 39 -0.92 5.41 12.65
CA VAL A 39 -1.83 6.18 13.52
C VAL A 39 -1.71 5.83 14.99
N SER A 40 -1.11 4.71 15.35
CA SER A 40 -0.81 4.33 16.74
C SER A 40 0.43 3.43 16.82
N LYS A 41 1.15 3.53 17.94
CA LYS A 41 2.29 2.65 18.25
C LYS A 41 1.86 1.46 19.13
N VAL A 42 0.92 1.67 20.02
CA VAL A 42 0.41 0.65 20.97
C VAL A 42 -1.10 0.82 21.10
N PRO A 43 -1.90 -0.06 20.51
CA PRO A 43 -1.48 -1.11 19.56
C PRO A 43 -0.91 -0.51 18.27
N PRO A 44 -0.10 -1.27 17.49
CA PRO A 44 0.46 -0.77 16.24
C PRO A 44 -0.62 -0.71 15.16
N LEU A 45 -1.04 0.50 14.78
CA LEU A 45 -2.10 0.72 13.81
C LEU A 45 -1.62 1.54 12.61
N ILE A 46 -2.09 1.14 11.42
CA ILE A 46 -1.89 1.84 10.16
C ILE A 46 -3.24 2.21 9.57
N ALA A 47 -3.37 3.43 9.07
CA ALA A 47 -4.51 3.89 8.28
C ALA A 47 -4.17 3.93 6.80
N CYS A 48 -5.05 3.37 5.95
CA CYS A 48 -4.94 3.41 4.48
C CYS A 48 -6.29 3.81 3.87
N ALA A 49 -6.29 4.82 2.98
CA ALA A 49 -7.52 5.23 2.27
C ALA A 49 -7.55 4.64 0.86
N VAL A 50 -8.49 3.74 0.63
CA VAL A 50 -8.70 3.01 -0.63
C VAL A 50 -9.99 3.49 -1.30
N GLY A 51 -10.00 3.60 -2.63
CA GLY A 51 -11.20 4.00 -3.37
C GLY A 51 -12.37 3.05 -3.10
N SER A 52 -13.55 3.59 -2.73
CA SER A 52 -14.72 2.80 -2.29
C SER A 52 -15.28 1.87 -3.37
N LYS A 53 -15.05 2.19 -4.65
CA LYS A 53 -15.53 1.40 -5.80
C LYS A 53 -14.46 0.48 -6.40
N THR A 54 -13.37 0.23 -5.69
CA THR A 54 -12.28 -0.63 -6.18
C THR A 54 -12.45 -2.06 -5.72
N TYR A 55 -11.98 -3.01 -6.53
CA TYR A 55 -11.96 -4.43 -6.17
C TYR A 55 -11.18 -4.69 -4.88
N SER A 56 -10.08 -3.93 -4.64
CA SER A 56 -9.34 -4.03 -3.39
C SER A 56 -10.16 -3.63 -2.17
N CYS A 57 -11.02 -2.60 -2.29
CA CYS A 57 -11.92 -2.20 -1.21
C CYS A 57 -12.86 -3.35 -0.82
N GLU A 58 -13.51 -3.96 -1.81
CA GLU A 58 -14.38 -5.13 -1.61
C GLU A 58 -13.64 -6.30 -0.96
N LEU A 59 -12.44 -6.63 -1.44
CA LEU A 59 -11.64 -7.71 -0.89
C LEU A 59 -11.24 -7.45 0.57
N ILE A 60 -10.81 -6.24 0.92
CA ILE A 60 -10.45 -5.90 2.31
C ILE A 60 -11.67 -6.00 3.23
N GLN A 61 -12.83 -5.53 2.79
CA GLN A 61 -14.06 -5.63 3.57
C GLN A 61 -14.48 -7.07 3.80
N ASN A 62 -14.37 -7.93 2.77
CA ASN A 62 -14.76 -9.33 2.85
C ASN A 62 -13.79 -10.17 3.69
N THR A 63 -12.48 -9.99 3.50
CA THR A 63 -11.46 -10.82 4.17
C THR A 63 -11.05 -10.28 5.53
N ARG A 64 -11.27 -8.99 5.79
CA ARG A 64 -10.84 -8.27 7.00
C ARG A 64 -9.32 -8.27 7.19
N GLU A 65 -8.57 -8.43 6.10
CA GLU A 65 -7.11 -8.54 6.08
C GLU A 65 -6.52 -7.82 4.87
N PHE A 66 -5.31 -7.26 5.03
CA PHE A 66 -4.53 -6.69 3.94
C PHE A 66 -3.05 -6.63 4.32
N ILE A 67 -2.19 -6.45 3.33
CA ILE A 67 -0.76 -6.25 3.58
C ILE A 67 -0.32 -4.94 2.95
N VAL A 68 0.49 -4.18 3.69
CA VAL A 68 1.18 -3.00 3.19
C VAL A 68 2.58 -3.43 2.77
N ASN A 69 2.81 -3.55 1.46
CA ASN A 69 4.11 -3.86 0.90
C ASN A 69 4.86 -2.57 0.55
N VAL A 70 6.15 -2.53 0.88
CA VAL A 70 7.04 -1.39 0.65
C VAL A 70 7.84 -1.65 -0.63
N PRO A 71 7.48 -1.04 -1.76
CA PRO A 71 8.20 -1.23 -3.01
C PRO A 71 9.51 -0.43 -3.04
N SER A 72 10.52 -0.95 -3.76
CA SER A 72 11.70 -0.20 -4.15
C SER A 72 11.42 0.73 -5.33
N LYS A 73 12.36 1.62 -5.68
CA LYS A 73 12.27 2.46 -6.88
C LYS A 73 12.23 1.68 -8.18
N GLN A 74 12.76 0.46 -8.19
CA GLN A 74 12.79 -0.39 -9.37
C GLN A 74 11.39 -0.79 -9.83
N LEU A 75 10.42 -0.85 -8.90
CA LEU A 75 9.01 -1.19 -9.16
C LEU A 75 8.14 0.01 -9.59
N LYS A 76 8.73 1.03 -10.20
CA LYS A 76 8.00 2.24 -10.58
C LYS A 76 6.89 1.97 -11.60
N GLN A 77 7.14 1.12 -12.57
CA GLN A 77 6.17 0.80 -13.62
C GLN A 77 5.00 -0.02 -13.06
N GLU A 78 5.30 -0.99 -12.22
CA GLU A 78 4.33 -1.86 -11.54
C GLU A 78 3.42 -1.06 -10.61
N ILE A 79 3.98 -0.07 -9.88
CA ILE A 79 3.20 0.85 -9.04
C ILE A 79 2.21 1.64 -9.89
N TYR A 80 2.66 2.19 -11.02
CA TYR A 80 1.78 2.90 -11.94
C TYR A 80 0.69 1.99 -12.47
N TYR A 81 1.06 0.80 -12.95
CA TYR A 81 0.10 -0.16 -13.45
C TYR A 81 -0.98 -0.50 -12.40
N CYS A 82 -0.55 -0.87 -11.18
CA CYS A 82 -1.45 -1.21 -10.08
C CYS A 82 -2.36 -0.06 -9.64
N GLY A 83 -1.94 1.20 -9.85
CA GLY A 83 -2.72 2.39 -9.51
C GLY A 83 -3.77 2.77 -10.55
N TYR A 84 -3.53 2.48 -11.82
CA TYR A 84 -4.39 2.93 -12.93
C TYR A 84 -5.32 1.86 -13.50
N HIS A 85 -5.05 0.59 -13.28
CA HIS A 85 -5.89 -0.50 -13.79
C HIS A 85 -6.81 -1.06 -12.71
N SER A 86 -8.00 -1.49 -13.12
CA SER A 86 -8.98 -2.06 -12.21
C SER A 86 -8.78 -3.56 -12.04
N GLY A 87 -8.73 -4.05 -10.77
CA GLY A 87 -8.66 -5.48 -10.46
C GLY A 87 -9.93 -6.26 -10.83
N TYR A 88 -11.02 -5.57 -11.16
CA TYR A 88 -12.19 -6.21 -11.76
C TYR A 88 -11.93 -6.65 -13.21
N GLN A 89 -11.04 -5.96 -13.91
CA GLN A 89 -10.81 -6.15 -15.35
C GLN A 89 -9.54 -6.97 -15.62
N VAL A 90 -8.52 -6.84 -14.79
CA VAL A 90 -7.21 -7.46 -15.03
C VAL A 90 -6.69 -8.19 -13.79
N ASP A 91 -5.91 -9.23 -14.01
CA ASP A 91 -5.06 -9.85 -12.99
C ASP A 91 -3.75 -9.09 -12.89
N LYS A 92 -3.62 -8.26 -11.87
CA LYS A 92 -2.46 -7.39 -11.73
C LYS A 92 -1.16 -8.12 -11.43
N PHE A 93 -1.20 -9.27 -10.75
CA PHE A 93 0.00 -10.07 -10.55
C PHE A 93 0.52 -10.60 -11.88
N LYS A 94 -0.37 -11.14 -12.72
CA LYS A 94 -0.02 -11.65 -14.03
C LYS A 94 0.52 -10.55 -14.96
N GLU A 95 -0.17 -9.41 -15.02
CA GLU A 95 0.17 -8.32 -15.94
C GLU A 95 1.46 -7.59 -15.56
N THR A 96 1.78 -7.50 -14.26
CA THR A 96 2.99 -6.84 -13.78
C THR A 96 4.18 -7.79 -13.62
N GLY A 97 3.94 -9.10 -13.62
CA GLY A 97 4.97 -10.10 -13.32
C GLY A 97 5.39 -10.14 -11.84
N LEU A 98 4.68 -9.41 -10.96
CA LEU A 98 4.93 -9.45 -9.51
C LEU A 98 4.56 -10.82 -8.94
N THR A 99 5.40 -11.34 -8.06
CA THR A 99 5.29 -12.68 -7.49
C THR A 99 4.54 -12.68 -6.17
N PRO A 100 3.31 -13.27 -6.09
CA PRO A 100 2.62 -13.43 -4.82
C PRO A 100 3.27 -14.55 -4.00
N GLN A 101 3.57 -14.26 -2.72
CA GLN A 101 4.10 -15.24 -1.76
C GLN A 101 3.18 -15.31 -0.55
N ARG A 102 3.11 -16.48 0.11
CA ARG A 102 2.31 -16.63 1.32
C ARG A 102 2.86 -15.76 2.46
N ALA A 103 1.96 -15.03 3.08
CA ALA A 103 2.22 -14.29 4.30
C ALA A 103 2.28 -15.23 5.52
N ARG A 104 2.68 -14.71 6.67
CA ARG A 104 2.86 -15.49 7.91
C ARG A 104 1.61 -15.53 8.78
N ARG A 105 0.79 -14.48 8.78
CA ARG A 105 -0.32 -14.28 9.72
C ARG A 105 -1.67 -14.01 9.05
N VAL A 106 -1.67 -13.59 7.78
CA VAL A 106 -2.88 -13.27 7.02
C VAL A 106 -2.93 -14.07 5.71
N LYS A 107 -4.09 -14.14 5.09
CA LYS A 107 -4.29 -14.88 3.84
C LYS A 107 -3.91 -14.09 2.60
N ALA A 108 -3.91 -12.75 2.70
CA ALA A 108 -3.43 -11.90 1.61
C ALA A 108 -1.96 -12.19 1.32
N PRO A 109 -1.52 -12.21 0.04
CA PRO A 109 -0.13 -12.47 -0.30
C PRO A 109 0.77 -11.25 -0.04
N ILE A 110 2.03 -11.48 0.26
CA ILE A 110 3.09 -10.48 0.09
C ILE A 110 3.49 -10.42 -1.39
N ILE A 111 4.21 -9.37 -1.77
CA ILE A 111 4.87 -9.22 -3.07
C ILE A 111 6.37 -9.46 -2.86
N ASP A 112 6.90 -10.53 -3.44
CA ASP A 112 8.29 -10.97 -3.21
C ASP A 112 9.34 -9.90 -3.56
N GLU A 113 9.08 -9.09 -4.60
CA GLU A 113 9.95 -8.02 -5.06
C GLU A 113 9.92 -6.75 -4.18
N CYS A 114 9.03 -6.69 -3.20
CA CYS A 114 8.97 -5.60 -2.23
C CYS A 114 9.95 -5.83 -1.07
N VAL A 115 10.60 -4.77 -0.62
CA VAL A 115 11.67 -4.84 0.38
C VAL A 115 11.20 -5.00 1.82
N ALA A 116 9.92 -4.75 2.11
CA ALA A 116 9.34 -4.92 3.43
C ALA A 116 7.83 -5.10 3.37
N HIS A 117 7.27 -5.72 4.42
CA HIS A 117 5.86 -6.10 4.49
C HIS A 117 5.33 -5.85 5.89
N MET A 118 4.09 -5.36 5.96
CA MET A 118 3.32 -5.19 7.20
C MET A 118 1.98 -5.90 7.02
N GLU A 119 1.79 -7.01 7.71
CA GLU A 119 0.56 -7.80 7.69
C GLU A 119 -0.45 -7.19 8.63
N CYS A 120 -1.65 -6.91 8.14
CA CYS A 120 -2.65 -6.15 8.87
C CYS A 120 -3.98 -6.90 8.97
N LYS A 121 -4.57 -6.88 10.18
CA LYS A 121 -5.96 -7.25 10.41
C LYS A 121 -6.80 -6.01 10.59
N LEU A 122 -7.88 -5.91 9.84
CA LEU A 122 -8.77 -4.74 9.85
C LEU A 122 -9.45 -4.59 11.22
N ARG A 123 -9.31 -3.41 11.83
CA ARG A 123 -9.94 -3.04 13.10
C ARG A 123 -11.16 -2.15 12.92
N GLN A 124 -11.01 -1.16 12.05
CA GLN A 124 -12.07 -0.17 11.79
C GLN A 124 -12.05 0.24 10.32
N GLU A 125 -13.19 0.66 9.84
CA GLU A 125 -13.34 1.29 8.54
C GLU A 125 -14.28 2.48 8.63
N MET A 126 -14.03 3.51 7.84
CA MET A 126 -14.83 4.73 7.80
C MET A 126 -14.93 5.25 6.37
N GLU A 127 -16.14 5.58 5.93
CA GLU A 127 -16.34 6.21 4.64
C GLU A 127 -15.88 7.67 4.67
N THR A 128 -15.13 8.08 3.63
CA THR A 128 -14.57 9.42 3.51
C THR A 128 -14.60 9.86 2.04
N GLY A 129 -15.59 10.62 1.63
CA GLY A 129 -15.61 11.31 0.33
C GLY A 129 -15.19 10.46 -0.88
N GLY A 130 -15.76 9.28 -1.09
CA GLY A 130 -15.46 8.37 -2.20
C GLY A 130 -14.29 7.39 -1.93
N LYS A 131 -13.76 7.38 -0.72
CA LYS A 131 -12.81 6.39 -0.23
C LYS A 131 -13.31 5.74 1.06
N ILE A 132 -12.79 4.56 1.35
CA ILE A 132 -12.89 3.95 2.67
C ILE A 132 -11.53 4.08 3.36
N LEU A 133 -11.51 4.67 4.54
CA LEU A 133 -10.35 4.69 5.41
C LEU A 133 -10.35 3.39 6.22
N PHE A 134 -9.42 2.51 5.93
CA PHE A 134 -9.20 1.28 6.67
C PHE A 134 -8.14 1.49 7.75
N ILE A 135 -8.44 1.11 8.99
CA ILE A 135 -7.49 1.08 10.10
C ILE A 135 -7.19 -0.37 10.42
N GLY A 136 -5.97 -0.80 10.10
CA GLY A 136 -5.47 -2.15 10.34
C GLY A 136 -4.48 -2.21 11.49
N GLU A 137 -4.57 -3.24 12.32
CA GLU A 137 -3.55 -3.57 13.29
C GLU A 137 -2.45 -4.39 12.61
N VAL A 138 -1.21 -3.94 12.75
CA VAL A 138 -0.04 -4.65 12.25
C VAL A 138 0.22 -5.84 13.15
N VAL A 139 -0.05 -7.05 12.65
CA VAL A 139 0.11 -8.32 13.38
C VAL A 139 1.45 -8.98 13.14
N ASP A 140 2.15 -8.61 12.06
CA ASP A 140 3.55 -8.97 11.77
C ASP A 140 4.17 -7.93 10.85
N ALA A 141 5.49 -7.73 10.98
CA ALA A 141 6.25 -6.83 10.10
C ALA A 141 7.67 -7.35 9.92
N TYR A 142 8.12 -7.42 8.68
CA TYR A 142 9.45 -7.92 8.32
C TYR A 142 9.96 -7.27 7.03
N ALA A 143 11.27 -7.37 6.83
CA ALA A 143 11.95 -6.76 5.70
C ALA A 143 13.14 -7.61 5.26
N ASP A 144 13.66 -7.33 4.08
CA ASP A 144 14.87 -7.94 3.56
C ASP A 144 16.06 -7.66 4.47
N LYS A 145 16.87 -8.69 4.72
CA LYS A 145 18.08 -8.55 5.54
C LYS A 145 19.03 -7.48 5.04
N ALA A 146 19.08 -7.27 3.73
CA ALA A 146 19.94 -6.26 3.09
C ALA A 146 19.67 -4.82 3.53
N ILE A 147 18.42 -4.51 3.92
CA ILE A 147 18.03 -3.16 4.36
C ILE A 147 17.93 -3.01 5.88
N VAL A 148 18.13 -4.10 6.64
CA VAL A 148 18.09 -4.10 8.11
C VAL A 148 19.50 -3.93 8.64
N LYS A 149 19.80 -2.81 9.31
CA LYS A 149 21.07 -2.56 10.01
C LYS A 149 20.89 -2.58 11.52
N GLY A 150 21.79 -3.31 12.20
CA GLY A 150 21.81 -3.44 13.66
C GLY A 150 20.55 -4.10 14.23
N GLU A 151 20.30 -3.87 15.51
CA GLU A 151 19.11 -4.41 16.17
C GLU A 151 17.83 -3.70 15.71
N ARG A 152 17.21 -4.22 14.64
CA ARG A 152 15.88 -3.82 14.14
C ARG A 152 15.75 -2.37 13.60
N LYS A 153 16.83 -1.75 13.13
CA LYS A 153 16.77 -0.45 12.46
C LYS A 153 16.87 -0.63 10.96
N ILE A 154 15.94 -0.02 10.22
CA ILE A 154 15.98 0.03 8.76
C ILE A 154 16.79 1.26 8.35
N GLU A 155 17.84 1.10 7.55
CA GLU A 155 18.55 2.20 6.94
C GLU A 155 17.82 2.57 5.64
N TYR A 156 17.16 3.72 5.69
CA TYR A 156 16.58 4.32 4.48
C TYR A 156 17.64 5.20 3.82
N ALA A 157 18.20 4.78 2.71
CA ALA A 157 18.87 5.74 1.83
C ALA A 157 17.82 6.77 1.40
N GLN A 158 18.06 8.04 1.67
CA GLN A 158 17.19 9.13 1.23
C GLN A 158 17.06 9.04 -0.29
N GLY A 159 15.87 8.73 -0.77
CA GLY A 159 15.60 8.66 -2.19
C GLY A 159 15.30 7.28 -2.77
N ASP A 160 15.44 6.17 -2.02
CA ASP A 160 15.25 4.80 -2.56
C ASP A 160 13.79 4.34 -2.63
N PHE A 161 12.85 5.16 -2.19
CA PHE A 161 11.43 4.85 -2.26
C PHE A 161 10.73 5.69 -3.33
N PRO A 162 9.84 5.08 -4.12
CA PRO A 162 9.07 5.80 -5.11
C PRO A 162 8.15 6.82 -4.41
N ARG A 163 8.25 8.07 -4.84
CA ARG A 163 7.42 9.17 -4.35
C ARG A 163 6.48 9.60 -5.45
N LYS A 164 5.22 9.83 -5.13
CA LYS A 164 4.28 10.43 -6.06
C LYS A 164 4.68 11.91 -6.24
N VAL A 165 5.00 12.28 -7.46
CA VAL A 165 5.11 13.67 -7.89
C VAL A 165 3.86 13.92 -8.73
N TYR A 166 3.03 14.87 -8.36
CA TYR A 166 1.96 15.32 -9.27
C TYR A 166 2.64 15.88 -10.51
N ALA A 167 2.41 15.24 -11.65
CA ALA A 167 2.54 15.94 -12.90
C ALA A 167 1.45 17.01 -12.88
N THR A 168 1.84 18.25 -12.75
CA THR A 168 0.98 19.40 -12.94
C THR A 168 0.44 19.34 -14.37
N ARG A 169 -0.74 18.77 -14.55
CA ARG A 169 -1.59 19.10 -15.69
C ARG A 169 -2.68 20.01 -15.16
N PHE A 170 -2.36 21.27 -15.16
CA PHE A 170 -3.34 22.31 -15.21
C PHE A 170 -3.26 22.90 -16.61
N THR A 171 -4.15 22.54 -17.47
CA THR A 171 -4.68 23.33 -18.56
C THR A 171 -6.17 23.32 -18.42
#